data_b9cb5ffe5decfcfb22dc0e90fef38b60
#
_entry.id   b9cb5ffe5decfcfb22dc0e90fef38b60
#
_cell.length_a   1.000
_cell.length_b   1.000
_cell.length_c   1.000
_cell.angle_alpha   90.00
_cell.angle_beta   90.00
_cell.angle_gamma   90.00
#
_symmetry.space_group_name_H-M   'P 1'
#
loop_
_entity.id
_entity.type
_entity.pdbx_description
1 polymer ?
#
loop_
_entity_poly.entity_id
_entity_poly.type
_entity_poly.pdbx_seq_one_letter_code
_entity_poly.pdbx_strand_id
1 'polypeptide(L)'
;MATRQSVDHFLEQCEGALHFAEFEFNEASRQEHYDDEQFQNSQKYIEEALTDMERLYASSNDQQREMLSRMKQQLNQLRNEMILLRH
;
A
#
# COMPACT_ATOMS: atom_id res chain seq x y z
N MET A 1 -10.91 9.48 17.69
CA MET A 1 -9.58 10.07 17.54
C MET A 1 -8.54 8.96 17.40
N ALA A 2 -7.65 9.06 16.44
CA ALA A 2 -6.64 8.03 16.24
C ALA A 2 -5.61 8.05 17.37
N THR A 3 -5.32 6.89 17.93
CA THR A 3 -4.28 6.76 18.95
C THR A 3 -2.94 6.50 18.25
N ARG A 4 -1.84 6.76 18.98
CA ARG A 4 -0.50 6.45 18.49
C ARG A 4 -0.39 4.97 18.13
N GLN A 5 -0.94 4.12 18.98
CA GLN A 5 -0.89 2.67 18.79
C GLN A 5 -1.64 2.24 17.52
N SER A 6 -2.81 2.82 17.26
CA SER A 6 -3.57 2.46 16.06
C SER A 6 -2.89 2.96 14.78
N VAL A 7 -2.23 4.11 14.81
CA VAL A 7 -1.45 4.59 13.67
C VAL A 7 -0.25 3.67 13.40
N ASP A 8 0.49 3.32 14.44
CA ASP A 8 1.66 2.44 14.30
C ASP A 8 1.25 1.08 13.76
N HIS A 9 0.16 0.52 14.27
CA HIS A 9 -0.35 -0.77 13.81
C HIS A 9 -0.78 -0.70 12.34
N PHE A 10 -1.47 0.36 11.97
CA PHE A 10 -1.90 0.57 10.59
C PHE A 10 -0.70 0.71 9.65
N LEU A 11 0.34 1.44 10.06
CA LEU A 11 1.55 1.59 9.24
C LEU A 11 2.25 0.25 9.04
N GLU A 12 2.26 -0.62 10.06
CA GLU A 12 2.81 -1.97 9.90
C GLU A 12 2.02 -2.77 8.88
N GLN A 13 0.70 -2.65 8.88
CA GLN A 13 -0.14 -3.32 7.88
C GLN A 13 0.15 -2.79 6.48
N CYS A 14 0.34 -1.49 6.34
CA CYS A 14 0.70 -0.88 5.06
C CYS A 14 2.05 -1.38 4.56
N GLU A 15 3.02 -1.52 5.45
CA GLU A 15 4.33 -2.06 5.08
C GLU A 15 4.21 -3.49 4.58
N GLY A 16 3.36 -4.30 5.22
CA GLY A 16 3.10 -5.66 4.77
C GLY A 16 2.50 -5.71 3.38
N ALA A 17 1.50 -4.86 3.12
CA ALA A 17 0.88 -4.74 1.80
C ALA A 17 1.89 -4.26 0.76
N LEU A 18 2.72 -3.28 1.13
CA LEU A 18 3.75 -2.74 0.25
C LEU A 18 4.76 -3.82 -0.15
N HIS A 19 5.26 -4.59 0.83
CA HIS A 19 6.23 -5.65 0.56
C HIS A 19 5.65 -6.77 -0.30
N PHE A 20 4.41 -7.16 -0.04
CA PHE A 20 3.73 -8.15 -0.86
C PHE A 20 3.61 -7.67 -2.31
N ALA A 21 3.16 -6.43 -2.49
CA ALA A 21 2.99 -5.87 -3.83
C ALA A 21 4.34 -5.67 -4.54
N GLU A 22 5.38 -5.25 -3.82
CA GLU A 22 6.73 -5.13 -4.40
C GLU A 22 7.25 -6.49 -4.88
N PHE A 23 7.02 -7.54 -4.10
CA PHE A 23 7.40 -8.89 -4.49
C PHE A 23 6.68 -9.31 -5.77
N GLU A 24 5.36 -9.13 -5.82
CA GLU A 24 4.57 -9.50 -7.00
C GLU A 24 4.94 -8.66 -8.22
N PHE A 25 5.22 -7.38 -8.00
CA PHE A 25 5.65 -6.50 -9.08
C PHE A 25 7.00 -6.94 -9.65
N ASN A 26 7.94 -7.28 -8.78
CA ASN A 26 9.27 -7.74 -9.22
C ASN A 26 9.17 -9.05 -9.98
N GLU A 27 8.35 -9.97 -9.52
CA GLU A 27 8.15 -11.25 -10.21
C GLU A 27 7.53 -11.04 -11.58
N ALA A 28 6.51 -10.18 -11.67
CA ALA A 28 5.84 -9.89 -12.94
C ALA A 28 6.79 -9.20 -13.93
N SER A 29 7.70 -8.36 -13.43
CA SER A 29 8.67 -7.65 -14.28
C SER A 29 9.74 -8.56 -14.88
N ARG A 30 10.09 -9.65 -14.17
CA ARG A 30 11.18 -10.53 -14.58
C ARG A 30 10.73 -11.73 -15.40
N GLN A 31 9.48 -12.14 -15.27
CA GLN A 31 8.99 -13.39 -15.83
C GLN A 31 7.94 -13.15 -16.89
N GLU A 32 7.97 -13.98 -17.92
CA GLU A 32 6.91 -13.97 -18.91
C GLU A 32 5.60 -14.53 -18.33
N HIS A 33 5.74 -15.40 -17.34
CA HIS A 33 4.59 -16.03 -16.67
C HIS A 33 4.68 -15.73 -15.18
N TYR A 34 3.71 -15.01 -14.69
CA TYR A 34 3.58 -14.72 -13.27
C TYR A 34 2.17 -15.08 -12.83
N ASP A 35 1.99 -15.21 -11.51
CA ASP A 35 0.68 -15.53 -10.95
C ASP A 35 -0.19 -14.26 -10.97
N ASP A 36 -1.04 -14.16 -11.98
CA ASP A 36 -1.91 -13.00 -12.16
C ASP A 36 -2.87 -12.82 -11.00
N GLU A 37 -3.35 -13.92 -10.41
CA GLU A 37 -4.22 -13.85 -9.24
C GLU A 37 -3.51 -13.20 -8.04
N GLN A 38 -2.27 -13.61 -7.78
CA GLN A 38 -1.49 -13.02 -6.68
C GLN A 38 -1.16 -11.56 -6.97
N PHE A 39 -0.86 -11.23 -8.22
CA PHE A 39 -0.62 -9.86 -8.60
C PHE A 39 -1.86 -8.99 -8.36
N GLN A 40 -3.03 -9.46 -8.77
CA GLN A 40 -4.28 -8.76 -8.54
C GLN A 40 -4.61 -8.65 -7.05
N ASN A 41 -4.37 -9.69 -6.28
CA ASN A 41 -4.57 -9.66 -4.84
C ASN A 41 -3.69 -8.61 -4.16
N SER A 42 -2.44 -8.51 -4.57
CA SER A 42 -1.54 -7.51 -4.00
C SER A 42 -1.98 -6.08 -4.34
N GLN A 43 -2.48 -5.86 -5.56
CA GLN A 43 -3.06 -4.56 -5.93
C GLN A 43 -4.27 -4.23 -5.06
N LYS A 44 -5.10 -5.22 -4.77
CA LYS A 44 -6.27 -5.05 -3.93
C LYS A 44 -5.88 -4.66 -2.51
N TYR A 45 -4.83 -5.27 -1.96
CA TYR A 45 -4.33 -4.87 -0.64
C TYR A 45 -3.86 -3.42 -0.62
N ILE A 46 -3.19 -2.97 -1.68
CA ILE A 46 -2.78 -1.56 -1.80
C ILE A 46 -4.01 -0.65 -1.82
N GLU A 47 -5.02 -0.99 -2.61
CA GLU A 47 -6.24 -0.19 -2.70
C GLU A 47 -6.98 -0.11 -1.35
N GLU A 48 -7.08 -1.23 -0.65
CA GLU A 48 -7.69 -1.27 0.67
C GLU A 48 -6.92 -0.43 1.67
N ALA A 49 -5.59 -0.50 1.63
CA ALA A 49 -4.75 0.30 2.51
C ALA A 49 -4.94 1.80 2.25
N LEU A 50 -5.04 2.19 0.98
CA LEU A 50 -5.26 3.59 0.62
C LEU A 50 -6.64 4.09 1.09
N THR A 51 -7.65 3.24 0.99
CA THR A 51 -9.00 3.58 1.47
C THR A 51 -9.01 3.75 2.99
N ASP A 52 -8.41 2.81 3.70
CA ASP A 52 -8.34 2.88 5.17
C ASP A 52 -7.48 4.05 5.63
N MET A 53 -6.46 4.40 4.85
CA MET A 53 -5.59 5.54 5.09
C MET A 53 -6.40 6.84 5.22
N GLU A 54 -7.35 7.06 4.32
CA GLU A 54 -8.14 8.27 4.34
C GLU A 54 -8.98 8.40 5.61
N ARG A 55 -9.53 7.28 6.08
CA ARG A 55 -10.31 7.28 7.31
C ARG A 55 -9.46 7.63 8.53
N LEU A 56 -8.30 7.00 8.62
CA LEU A 56 -7.41 7.21 9.76
C LEU A 56 -6.81 8.61 9.72
N TYR A 57 -6.50 9.10 8.52
CA TYR A 57 -5.96 10.44 8.33
C TYR A 57 -6.90 11.51 8.87
N ALA A 58 -8.21 11.35 8.64
CA ALA A 58 -9.20 12.31 9.09
C ALA A 58 -9.22 12.49 10.60
N SER A 59 -8.90 11.44 11.36
CA SER A 59 -8.91 11.48 12.83
C SER A 59 -7.51 11.63 13.44
N SER A 60 -6.50 11.88 12.63
CA SER A 60 -5.10 11.93 13.08
C SER A 60 -4.65 13.37 13.35
N ASN A 61 -3.64 13.52 14.20
CA ASN A 61 -3.00 14.81 14.44
C ASN A 61 -1.96 15.09 13.35
N ASP A 62 -1.32 16.26 13.40
CA ASP A 62 -0.40 16.71 12.36
C ASP A 62 0.81 15.78 12.19
N GLN A 63 1.37 15.31 13.29
CA GLN A 63 2.52 14.42 13.24
C GLN A 63 2.15 13.06 12.65
N GLN A 64 1.00 12.53 13.05
CA GLN A 64 0.48 11.29 12.50
C GLN A 64 0.18 11.41 11.02
N ARG A 65 -0.40 12.54 10.61
CA ARG A 65 -0.70 12.82 9.20
C ARG A 65 0.56 12.86 8.35
N GLU A 66 1.65 13.37 8.88
CA GLU A 66 2.91 13.38 8.16
C GLU A 66 3.39 11.96 7.87
N MET A 67 3.35 11.08 8.87
CA MET A 67 3.75 9.69 8.69
C MET A 67 2.83 8.95 7.71
N LEU A 68 1.53 9.18 7.82
CA LEU A 68 0.55 8.57 6.93
C LEU A 68 0.74 9.06 5.49
N SER A 69 1.04 10.33 5.31
CA SER A 69 1.28 10.90 3.96
C SER A 69 2.48 10.26 3.27
N ARG A 70 3.55 10.00 4.02
CA ARG A 70 4.73 9.33 3.45
C ARG A 70 4.40 7.93 2.99
N MET A 71 3.65 7.19 3.80
CA MET A 71 3.23 5.85 3.42
C MET A 71 2.30 5.89 2.21
N LYS A 72 1.38 6.85 2.18
CA LYS A 72 0.47 7.04 1.05
C LYS A 72 1.22 7.25 -0.26
N GLN A 73 2.28 8.06 -0.23
CA GLN A 73 3.11 8.27 -1.42
C GLN A 73 3.73 6.97 -1.92
N GLN A 74 4.26 6.15 -1.01
CA GLN A 74 4.86 4.88 -1.38
C GLN A 74 3.82 3.93 -1.99
N LEU A 75 2.65 3.85 -1.38
CA LEU A 75 1.57 2.99 -1.87
C LEU A 75 1.08 3.44 -3.25
N ASN A 76 0.89 4.74 -3.43
CA ASN A 76 0.44 5.29 -4.71
C ASN A 76 1.47 5.08 -5.81
N GLN A 77 2.75 5.26 -5.50
CA GLN A 77 3.81 5.07 -6.48
C GLN A 77 3.85 3.63 -6.96
N LEU A 78 3.80 2.68 -6.04
CA LEU A 78 3.82 1.26 -6.41
C LEU A 78 2.55 0.88 -7.18
N ARG A 79 1.39 1.38 -6.74
CA ARG A 79 0.14 1.14 -7.45
C ARG A 79 0.22 1.59 -8.91
N ASN A 80 0.76 2.77 -9.13
CA ASN A 80 0.89 3.31 -10.48
C ASN A 80 1.84 2.47 -11.32
N GLU A 81 2.95 2.03 -10.74
CA GLU A 81 3.90 1.15 -11.43
C GLU A 81 3.25 -0.18 -11.82
N MET A 82 2.46 -0.75 -10.91
CA MET A 82 1.76 -2.01 -11.18
C MET A 82 0.72 -1.86 -12.28
N ILE A 83 -0.01 -0.75 -12.28
CA ILE A 83 -1.00 -0.47 -13.33
C ILE A 83 -0.32 -0.33 -14.70
N LEU A 84 0.82 0.37 -14.74
CA LEU A 84 1.56 0.56 -15.99
C LEU A 84 2.17 -0.73 -16.52
N LEU A 85 2.60 -1.61 -15.63
CA LEU A 85 3.17 -2.89 -16.03
C LEU A 85 2.14 -3.78 -16.71
N ARG A 86 0.91 -3.61 -16.32
CA ARG A 86 -0.18 -4.51 -16.68
C ARG A 86 -1.01 -3.97 -17.84
N HIS A 87 -0.54 -4.06 -19.00
CA HIS A 87 -1.31 -3.61 -20.19
C HIS A 87 -1.95 -4.73 -20.91
#